data_60643d57d59eaf6d840df70a31ad8173
#
_entry.id   60643d57d59eaf6d840df70a31ad8173
#
_cell.length_a   1.000
_cell.length_b   1.000
_cell.length_c   1.000
_cell.angle_alpha   90.00
_cell.angle_beta   90.00
_cell.angle_gamma   90.00
#
_symmetry.space_group_name_H-M   'P 1'
#
loop_
_entity.id
_entity.type
_entity.pdbx_description
1 polymer ?
#
loop_
_entity_poly.entity_id
_entity_poly.type
_entity_poly.pdbx_seq_one_letter_code
_entity_poly.pdbx_strand_id
1 'polypeptide(L)'
;MNILLVDGNEKEASDRYTKLGMDTQFQVYEKILKKYSSSTINITTIHPAVHNNYLPLGISLDDFEAVAWTGSLLNIYNMTKSITNQIELAKELLKRKNKIFGSCWGLQVLVTAAGGKVRKNPNGLEAVLAKNITLNQDGEIHPMYKNKKKSFNALCWHYDEAEKLPKETKVLA
;
A
#
# COMPACT_ATOMS: atom_id res chain seq x y z
N MET A 1 -4.90 19.27 -1.76
CA MET A 1 -3.83 18.25 -1.72
C MET A 1 -4.06 17.27 -2.85
N ASN A 2 -3.05 17.01 -3.68
CA ASN A 2 -3.10 16.03 -4.76
C ASN A 2 -2.53 14.70 -4.25
N ILE A 3 -3.29 13.63 -4.41
CA ILE A 3 -2.93 12.29 -3.97
C ILE A 3 -2.82 11.38 -5.19
N LEU A 4 -1.70 10.67 -5.31
CA LEU A 4 -1.55 9.56 -6.24
C LEU A 4 -2.06 8.29 -5.57
N LEU A 5 -3.08 7.67 -6.14
CA LEU A 5 -3.55 6.36 -5.70
C LEU A 5 -3.02 5.28 -6.66
N VAL A 6 -2.23 4.37 -6.13
CA VAL A 6 -1.65 3.27 -6.92
C VAL A 6 -2.47 2.01 -6.67
N ASP A 7 -3.15 1.53 -7.71
CA ASP A 7 -3.80 0.22 -7.68
C ASP A 7 -2.75 -0.88 -7.92
N GLY A 8 -2.57 -1.73 -6.92
CA GLY A 8 -1.62 -2.84 -6.97
C GLY A 8 -2.11 -4.04 -7.78
N ASN A 9 -3.37 -4.05 -8.23
CA ASN A 9 -3.97 -5.20 -8.86
C ASN A 9 -3.77 -5.25 -10.37
N GLU A 10 -3.68 -6.47 -10.91
CA GLU A 10 -3.85 -6.72 -12.32
C GLU A 10 -5.33 -6.60 -12.73
N LYS A 11 -5.56 -6.42 -14.02
CA LYS A 11 -6.90 -6.21 -14.57
C LYS A 11 -7.89 -7.32 -14.19
N GLU A 12 -7.44 -8.58 -14.25
CA GLU A 12 -8.26 -9.76 -13.93
C GLU A 12 -8.78 -9.74 -12.49
N ALA A 13 -7.99 -9.25 -11.55
CA ALA A 13 -8.41 -9.11 -10.15
C ALA A 13 -9.51 -8.04 -10.01
N SER A 14 -9.31 -6.87 -10.63
CA SER A 14 -10.31 -5.79 -10.63
C SER A 14 -11.61 -6.22 -11.33
N ASP A 15 -11.51 -6.94 -12.46
CA ASP A 15 -12.67 -7.46 -13.19
C ASP A 15 -13.50 -8.45 -12.34
N ARG A 16 -12.85 -9.25 -11.47
CA ARG A 16 -13.56 -10.15 -10.55
C ARG A 16 -14.43 -9.39 -9.54
N TYR A 17 -13.89 -8.32 -8.93
CA TYR A 17 -14.68 -7.46 -8.04
C TYR A 17 -15.89 -6.88 -8.76
N THR A 18 -15.69 -6.33 -9.95
CA THR A 18 -16.75 -5.72 -10.76
C THR A 18 -17.84 -6.74 -11.14
N LYS A 19 -17.46 -7.95 -11.56
CA LYS A 19 -18.41 -9.02 -11.88
C LYS A 19 -19.27 -9.45 -10.71
N LEU A 20 -18.76 -9.32 -9.48
CA LEU A 20 -19.48 -9.61 -8.24
C LEU A 20 -20.31 -8.43 -7.74
N GLY A 21 -20.36 -7.31 -8.47
CA GLY A 21 -21.03 -6.09 -8.04
C GLY A 21 -20.36 -5.40 -6.85
N MET A 22 -19.09 -5.69 -6.60
CA MET A 22 -18.30 -5.13 -5.52
C MET A 22 -17.40 -3.99 -6.00
N ASP A 23 -17.14 -3.04 -5.11
CA ASP A 23 -16.10 -2.05 -5.37
C ASP A 23 -14.73 -2.72 -5.50
N THR A 24 -13.93 -2.24 -6.44
CA THR A 24 -12.50 -2.60 -6.52
C THR A 24 -11.74 -1.99 -5.34
N GLN A 25 -10.53 -2.50 -5.06
CA GLN A 25 -9.75 -1.97 -3.94
C GLN A 25 -9.45 -0.48 -4.08
N PHE A 26 -9.10 0.00 -5.27
CA PHE A 26 -8.85 1.44 -5.46
C PHE A 26 -10.12 2.29 -5.26
N GLN A 27 -11.30 1.82 -5.67
CA GLN A 27 -12.57 2.51 -5.41
C GLN A 27 -12.87 2.61 -3.91
N VAL A 28 -12.62 1.56 -3.14
CA VAL A 28 -12.75 1.58 -1.68
C VAL A 28 -11.78 2.61 -1.07
N TYR A 29 -10.52 2.65 -1.53
CA TYR A 29 -9.54 3.62 -1.07
C TYR A 29 -9.95 5.05 -1.40
N GLU A 30 -10.42 5.33 -2.62
CA GLU A 30 -10.93 6.66 -2.99
C GLU A 30 -12.06 7.12 -2.06
N LYS A 31 -13.03 6.23 -1.80
CA LYS A 31 -14.16 6.54 -0.90
C LYS A 31 -13.67 6.85 0.52
N ILE A 32 -12.74 6.05 1.05
CA ILE A 32 -12.18 6.24 2.39
C ILE A 32 -11.37 7.54 2.48
N LEU A 33 -10.48 7.78 1.54
CA LEU A 33 -9.66 9.00 1.50
C LEU A 33 -10.53 10.26 1.43
N LYS A 34 -11.54 10.27 0.56
CA LYS A 34 -12.49 11.39 0.44
C LYS A 34 -13.32 11.58 1.72
N LYS A 35 -13.79 10.48 2.32
CA LYS A 35 -14.64 10.52 3.52
C LYS A 35 -13.91 11.06 4.76
N TYR A 36 -12.64 10.70 4.94
CA TYR A 36 -11.89 11.02 6.15
C TYR A 36 -10.89 12.16 5.97
N SER A 37 -10.79 12.75 4.79
CA SER A 37 -9.99 13.95 4.59
C SER A 37 -10.64 15.16 5.26
N SER A 38 -9.84 15.93 5.99
CA SER A 38 -10.25 17.19 6.58
C SER A 38 -10.24 18.37 5.61
N SER A 39 -9.76 18.17 4.39
CA SER A 39 -9.66 19.18 3.33
C SER A 39 -10.00 18.59 1.97
N THR A 40 -10.22 19.47 0.98
CA THR A 40 -10.43 19.01 -0.40
C THR A 40 -9.18 18.30 -0.92
N ILE A 41 -9.39 17.10 -1.46
CA ILE A 41 -8.34 16.28 -2.08
C ILE A 41 -8.70 15.96 -3.53
N ASN A 42 -7.70 15.97 -4.40
CA ASN A 42 -7.78 15.47 -5.77
C ASN A 42 -7.04 14.13 -5.81
N ILE A 43 -7.68 13.09 -6.32
CA ILE A 43 -7.10 11.76 -6.41
C ILE A 43 -6.91 11.42 -7.88
N THR A 44 -5.68 11.08 -8.26
CA THR A 44 -5.36 10.48 -9.55
C THR A 44 -5.01 9.03 -9.33
N THR A 45 -5.80 8.12 -9.90
CA THR A 45 -5.56 6.68 -9.79
C THR A 45 -4.74 6.18 -10.99
N ILE A 46 -3.71 5.38 -10.70
CA ILE A 46 -2.86 4.74 -11.71
C ILE A 46 -2.81 3.23 -11.52
N HIS A 47 -2.57 2.51 -12.61
CA HIS A 47 -2.61 1.04 -12.68
C HIS A 47 -1.28 0.47 -13.24
N PRO A 48 -0.15 0.55 -12.49
CA PRO A 48 1.17 0.12 -12.99
C PRO A 48 1.29 -1.40 -13.19
N ALA A 49 0.38 -2.18 -12.61
CA ALA A 49 0.30 -3.62 -12.86
C ALA A 49 -0.28 -3.94 -14.25
N VAL A 50 -1.03 -3.01 -14.85
CA VAL A 50 -1.74 -3.19 -16.13
C VAL A 50 -1.02 -2.48 -17.28
N HIS A 51 -0.49 -1.29 -17.03
CA HIS A 51 0.06 -0.40 -18.05
C HIS A 51 1.53 -0.04 -17.77
N ASN A 52 2.38 -0.09 -18.80
CA ASN A 52 3.76 0.40 -18.68
C ASN A 52 3.80 1.94 -18.57
N ASN A 53 2.96 2.63 -19.35
CA ASN A 53 2.74 4.08 -19.23
C ASN A 53 1.52 4.33 -18.38
N TYR A 54 1.70 4.32 -17.08
CA TYR A 54 0.61 4.41 -16.10
C TYR A 54 0.26 5.84 -15.71
N LEU A 55 1.17 6.82 -15.93
CA LEU A 55 0.87 8.22 -15.66
C LEU A 55 0.08 8.84 -16.82
N PRO A 56 -0.98 9.61 -16.54
CA PRO A 56 -1.66 10.39 -17.56
C PRO A 56 -0.71 11.40 -18.25
N LEU A 57 -1.01 11.72 -19.50
CA LEU A 57 -0.20 12.66 -20.28
C LEU A 57 -0.14 14.03 -19.58
N GLY A 58 1.07 14.57 -19.46
CA GLY A 58 1.30 15.89 -18.84
C GLY A 58 1.33 15.88 -17.31
N ILE A 59 1.21 14.72 -16.67
CA ILE A 59 1.29 14.57 -15.21
C ILE A 59 2.64 13.97 -14.81
N SER A 60 3.27 14.58 -13.80
CA SER A 60 4.51 14.13 -13.18
C SER A 60 4.25 13.54 -11.79
N LEU A 61 5.14 12.66 -11.33
CA LEU A 61 5.12 12.18 -9.95
C LEU A 61 5.35 13.31 -8.92
N ASP A 62 5.95 14.41 -9.35
CA ASP A 62 6.22 15.59 -8.51
C ASP A 62 4.96 16.46 -8.29
N ASP A 63 3.87 16.21 -9.04
CA ASP A 63 2.58 16.92 -8.88
C ASP A 63 1.78 16.45 -7.65
N PHE A 64 2.25 15.39 -6.96
CA PHE A 64 1.55 14.77 -5.83
C PHE A 64 2.26 15.00 -4.50
N GLU A 65 1.52 15.44 -3.49
CA GLU A 65 2.04 15.61 -2.13
C GLU A 65 2.02 14.30 -1.32
N ALA A 66 1.15 13.36 -1.71
CA ALA A 66 1.03 12.08 -1.04
C ALA A 66 0.71 10.95 -2.03
N VAL A 67 1.09 9.75 -1.64
CA VAL A 67 0.84 8.51 -2.39
C VAL A 67 0.15 7.51 -1.47
N ALA A 68 -0.93 6.89 -1.94
CA ALA A 68 -1.56 5.75 -1.29
C ALA A 68 -1.47 4.53 -2.21
N TRP A 69 -1.07 3.38 -1.66
CA TRP A 69 -0.91 2.15 -2.42
C TRP A 69 -1.81 1.06 -1.87
N THR A 70 -2.62 0.44 -2.72
CA THR A 70 -3.59 -0.58 -2.32
C THR A 70 -2.94 -1.93 -2.00
N GLY A 71 -3.74 -2.86 -1.49
CA GLY A 71 -3.43 -4.28 -1.48
C GLY A 71 -3.47 -4.88 -2.89
N SER A 72 -3.06 -6.15 -3.02
CA SER A 72 -3.14 -6.95 -4.24
C SER A 72 -3.13 -8.43 -3.91
N LEU A 73 -3.52 -9.26 -4.87
CA LEU A 73 -3.43 -10.73 -4.82
C LEU A 73 -2.09 -11.26 -5.37
N LEU A 74 -1.17 -10.37 -5.74
CA LEU A 74 0.15 -10.74 -6.27
C LEU A 74 1.08 -11.24 -5.16
N ASN A 75 2.05 -12.07 -5.54
CA ASN A 75 3.15 -12.48 -4.67
C ASN A 75 4.46 -11.90 -5.19
N ILE A 76 5.13 -11.08 -4.39
CA ILE A 76 6.24 -10.24 -4.83
C ILE A 76 7.43 -11.03 -5.39
N TYR A 77 7.65 -12.22 -4.88
CA TYR A 77 8.74 -13.10 -5.31
C TYR A 77 8.53 -13.76 -6.69
N ASN A 78 7.35 -13.62 -7.30
CA ASN A 78 7.11 -14.10 -8.67
C ASN A 78 7.76 -13.21 -9.73
N MET A 79 8.09 -11.96 -9.40
CA MET A 79 8.84 -11.01 -10.22
C MET A 79 8.33 -10.86 -11.65
N THR A 80 7.01 -10.97 -11.86
CA THR A 80 6.37 -10.73 -13.16
C THR A 80 6.55 -9.28 -13.60
N LYS A 81 6.24 -8.97 -14.87
CA LYS A 81 6.34 -7.60 -15.39
C LYS A 81 5.46 -6.62 -14.61
N SER A 82 4.23 -7.03 -14.26
CA SER A 82 3.31 -6.25 -13.42
C SER A 82 3.89 -5.95 -12.02
N ILE A 83 4.68 -6.87 -11.47
CA ILE A 83 5.35 -6.68 -10.17
C ILE A 83 6.56 -5.76 -10.30
N THR A 84 7.43 -6.03 -11.29
CA THR A 84 8.65 -5.24 -11.49
C THR A 84 8.35 -3.79 -11.84
N ASN A 85 7.31 -3.50 -12.63
CA ASN A 85 6.84 -2.14 -12.88
C ASN A 85 6.48 -1.39 -11.58
N GLN A 86 5.81 -2.07 -10.65
CA GLN A 86 5.45 -1.48 -9.37
C GLN A 86 6.67 -1.25 -8.48
N ILE A 87 7.63 -2.16 -8.46
CA ILE A 87 8.89 -2.00 -7.71
C ILE A 87 9.68 -0.80 -8.25
N GLU A 88 9.79 -0.64 -9.57
CA GLU A 88 10.49 0.51 -10.17
C GLU A 88 9.76 1.83 -9.85
N LEU A 89 8.43 1.88 -9.94
CA LEU A 89 7.65 3.03 -9.50
C LEU A 89 7.93 3.37 -8.02
N ALA A 90 7.96 2.36 -7.15
CA ALA A 90 8.23 2.57 -5.73
C ALA A 90 9.65 3.12 -5.50
N LYS A 91 10.67 2.64 -6.23
CA LYS A 91 12.03 3.18 -6.17
C LYS A 91 12.08 4.65 -6.57
N GLU A 92 11.33 5.02 -7.62
CA GLU A 92 11.24 6.42 -8.06
C GLU A 92 10.53 7.31 -7.01
N LEU A 93 9.46 6.84 -6.41
CA LEU A 93 8.74 7.55 -5.35
C LEU A 93 9.57 7.70 -4.07
N LEU A 94 10.33 6.68 -3.68
CA LEU A 94 11.20 6.72 -2.48
C LEU A 94 12.35 7.73 -2.61
N LYS A 95 12.78 8.09 -3.82
CA LYS A 95 13.75 9.17 -4.05
C LYS A 95 13.17 10.56 -3.82
N ARG A 96 11.86 10.67 -3.79
CA ARG A 96 11.11 11.93 -3.63
C ARG A 96 10.71 12.14 -2.17
N LYS A 97 10.31 13.37 -1.82
CA LYS A 97 9.86 13.72 -0.47
C LYS A 97 8.37 13.51 -0.25
N ASN A 98 7.70 12.73 -1.11
CA ASN A 98 6.27 12.42 -0.96
C ASN A 98 6.01 11.61 0.31
N LYS A 99 4.85 11.85 0.92
CA LYS A 99 4.34 10.97 1.98
C LYS A 99 3.74 9.74 1.34
N ILE A 100 4.26 8.56 1.62
CA ILE A 100 3.80 7.32 1.00
C ILE A 100 3.16 6.42 2.07
N PHE A 101 1.96 5.96 1.80
CA PHE A 101 1.26 4.94 2.60
C PHE A 101 1.05 3.69 1.75
N GLY A 102 1.58 2.56 2.19
CA GLY A 102 1.36 1.26 1.56
C GLY A 102 0.68 0.29 2.53
N SER A 103 -0.42 -0.33 2.09
CA SER A 103 -1.13 -1.34 2.87
C SER A 103 -1.00 -2.70 2.20
N CYS A 104 -0.73 -3.75 3.00
CA CYS A 104 -0.61 -5.12 2.53
C CYS A 104 0.40 -5.22 1.36
N TRP A 105 -0.04 -5.40 0.13
CA TRP A 105 0.81 -5.41 -1.06
C TRP A 105 1.65 -4.14 -1.21
N GLY A 106 1.05 -2.96 -1.02
CA GLY A 106 1.78 -1.69 -1.09
C GLY A 106 2.95 -1.63 -0.11
N LEU A 107 2.79 -2.16 1.12
CA LEU A 107 3.89 -2.30 2.08
C LEU A 107 4.98 -3.24 1.54
N GLN A 108 4.60 -4.39 0.97
CA GLN A 108 5.54 -5.37 0.44
C GLN A 108 6.37 -4.80 -0.72
N VAL A 109 5.72 -4.05 -1.62
CA VAL A 109 6.41 -3.34 -2.72
C VAL A 109 7.39 -2.32 -2.17
N LEU A 110 6.99 -1.49 -1.22
CA LEU A 110 7.85 -0.47 -0.60
C LEU A 110 9.04 -1.09 0.14
N VAL A 111 8.82 -2.15 0.91
CA VAL A 111 9.89 -2.90 1.61
C VAL A 111 10.90 -3.43 0.59
N THR A 112 10.44 -4.04 -0.49
CA THR A 112 11.32 -4.58 -1.54
C THR A 112 12.09 -3.48 -2.26
N ALA A 113 11.42 -2.39 -2.64
CA ALA A 113 12.03 -1.25 -3.33
C ALA A 113 13.10 -0.56 -2.47
N ALA A 114 12.92 -0.54 -1.16
CA ALA A 114 13.86 0.03 -0.19
C ALA A 114 15.00 -0.94 0.22
N GLY A 115 15.11 -2.12 -0.40
CA GLY A 115 16.18 -3.10 -0.14
C GLY A 115 15.92 -4.04 1.03
N GLY A 116 14.68 -4.13 1.52
CA GLY A 116 14.23 -5.17 2.42
C GLY A 116 13.92 -6.48 1.69
N LYS A 117 13.34 -7.44 2.39
CA LYS A 117 12.98 -8.76 1.84
C LYS A 117 11.58 -9.16 2.31
N VAL A 118 10.79 -9.65 1.39
CA VAL A 118 9.46 -10.23 1.63
C VAL A 118 9.50 -11.71 1.31
N ARG A 119 8.82 -12.51 2.11
CA ARG A 119 8.68 -13.96 1.90
C ARG A 119 7.26 -14.41 2.17
N LYS A 120 6.96 -15.62 1.74
CA LYS A 120 5.76 -16.33 2.18
C LYS A 120 5.85 -16.56 3.70
N ASN A 121 4.77 -16.24 4.41
CA ASN A 121 4.70 -16.50 5.85
C ASN A 121 4.78 -18.01 6.10
N PRO A 122 5.77 -18.50 6.90
CA PRO A 122 5.93 -19.92 7.20
C PRO A 122 4.72 -20.50 7.96
N ASN A 123 3.95 -19.66 8.65
CA ASN A 123 2.73 -20.04 9.36
C ASN A 123 1.48 -20.04 8.46
N GLY A 124 1.62 -19.68 7.18
CA GLY A 124 0.53 -19.65 6.21
C GLY A 124 -0.28 -18.36 6.23
N LEU A 125 -1.58 -18.47 5.91
CA LEU A 125 -2.49 -17.34 5.84
C LEU A 125 -2.79 -16.77 7.22
N GLU A 126 -2.55 -15.48 7.41
CA GLU A 126 -3.08 -14.70 8.51
C GLU A 126 -4.35 -13.97 8.06
N ALA A 127 -5.48 -14.31 8.68
CA ALA A 127 -6.79 -13.85 8.24
C ALA A 127 -7.70 -13.50 9.40
N VAL A 128 -8.67 -12.64 9.10
CA VAL A 128 -9.78 -12.20 9.95
C VAL A 128 -9.35 -11.19 11.00
N LEU A 129 -8.67 -11.58 12.06
CA LEU A 129 -8.42 -10.69 13.20
C LEU A 129 -7.01 -10.88 13.78
N ALA A 130 -6.15 -9.89 13.60
CA ALA A 130 -4.93 -9.73 14.37
C ALA A 130 -5.29 -9.18 15.76
N LYS A 131 -4.96 -9.95 16.80
CA LYS A 131 -5.28 -9.62 18.19
C LYS A 131 -4.08 -9.02 18.91
N ASN A 132 -4.36 -8.12 19.86
CA ASN A 132 -3.36 -7.57 20.77
C ASN A 132 -2.17 -6.90 20.08
N ILE A 133 -2.42 -6.21 18.97
CA ILE A 133 -1.41 -5.34 18.35
C ILE A 133 -1.05 -4.28 19.38
N THR A 134 0.20 -4.26 19.83
CA THR A 134 0.63 -3.38 20.92
C THR A 134 1.66 -2.39 20.41
N LEU A 135 1.37 -1.11 20.57
CA LEU A 135 2.28 -0.03 20.21
C LEU A 135 3.52 -0.08 21.11
N ASN A 136 4.68 0.06 20.49
CA ASN A 136 5.92 0.32 21.21
C ASN A 136 6.06 1.84 21.54
N GLN A 137 7.17 2.26 22.16
CA GLN A 137 7.39 3.65 22.53
C GLN A 137 7.33 4.61 21.34
N ASP A 138 7.93 4.23 20.20
CA ASP A 138 7.86 5.03 18.95
C ASP A 138 6.43 5.13 18.43
N GLY A 139 5.66 4.03 18.49
CA GLY A 139 4.26 3.98 18.04
C GLY A 139 3.33 4.83 18.91
N GLU A 140 3.53 4.86 20.23
CA GLU A 140 2.69 5.65 21.14
C GLU A 140 2.75 7.16 20.87
N ILE A 141 3.88 7.66 20.38
CA ILE A 141 4.08 9.08 20.05
C ILE A 141 3.90 9.39 18.55
N HIS A 142 3.72 8.38 17.72
CA HIS A 142 3.65 8.56 16.27
C HIS A 142 2.30 9.16 15.84
N PRO A 143 2.27 10.19 14.97
CA PRO A 143 1.03 10.84 14.54
C PRO A 143 -0.01 9.90 13.92
N MET A 144 0.41 8.82 13.25
CA MET A 144 -0.47 7.82 12.65
C MET A 144 -1.36 7.12 13.69
N TYR A 145 -0.89 7.01 14.94
CA TYR A 145 -1.62 6.34 16.02
C TYR A 145 -2.25 7.32 17.02
N LYS A 146 -2.32 8.61 16.69
CA LYS A 146 -3.00 9.60 17.50
C LYS A 146 -4.43 9.14 17.84
N ASN A 147 -4.79 9.16 19.11
CA ASN A 147 -6.07 8.67 19.66
C ASN A 147 -6.30 7.15 19.53
N LYS A 148 -5.30 6.37 19.17
CA LYS A 148 -5.36 4.90 19.20
C LYS A 148 -5.04 4.40 20.61
N LYS A 149 -5.72 3.33 21.03
CA LYS A 149 -5.34 2.65 22.28
C LYS A 149 -3.95 2.00 22.13
N LYS A 150 -3.21 1.89 23.23
CA LYS A 150 -1.89 1.23 23.25
C LYS A 150 -1.95 -0.19 22.70
N SER A 151 -3.01 -0.94 23.02
CA SER A 151 -3.28 -2.26 22.43
C SER A 151 -4.64 -2.27 21.75
N PHE A 152 -4.72 -2.85 20.58
CA PHE A 152 -5.93 -2.91 19.76
C PHE A 152 -5.95 -4.17 18.88
N ASN A 153 -7.10 -4.47 18.32
CA ASN A 153 -7.27 -5.50 17.31
C ASN A 153 -7.50 -4.85 15.94
N ALA A 154 -7.08 -5.51 14.87
CA ALA A 154 -7.32 -5.06 13.50
C ALA A 154 -7.65 -6.24 12.59
N LEU A 155 -8.42 -5.98 11.54
CA LEU A 155 -8.63 -6.95 10.48
C LEU A 155 -7.31 -7.16 9.72
N CYS A 156 -7.03 -8.39 9.36
CA CYS A 156 -5.88 -8.76 8.55
C CYS A 156 -6.26 -9.80 7.50
N TRP A 157 -5.52 -9.76 6.39
CA TRP A 157 -5.60 -10.77 5.33
C TRP A 157 -4.32 -10.75 4.51
N HIS A 158 -3.37 -11.63 4.78
CA HIS A 158 -2.12 -11.72 4.02
C HIS A 158 -1.48 -13.11 4.13
N TYR A 159 -0.79 -13.51 3.05
CA TYR A 159 0.02 -14.73 2.98
C TYR A 159 1.51 -14.47 3.18
N ASP A 160 1.93 -13.22 2.95
CA ASP A 160 3.33 -12.83 2.88
C ASP A 160 3.66 -11.88 4.01
N GLU A 161 4.93 -11.90 4.43
CA GLU A 161 5.46 -11.05 5.50
C GLU A 161 6.77 -10.38 5.09
N ALA A 162 7.08 -9.26 5.70
CA ALA A 162 8.39 -8.63 5.60
C ALA A 162 9.41 -9.42 6.45
N GLU A 163 10.20 -10.28 5.80
CA GLU A 163 11.24 -11.07 6.47
C GLU A 163 12.39 -10.21 6.97
N LYS A 164 12.78 -9.20 6.17
CA LYS A 164 13.83 -8.25 6.50
C LYS A 164 13.38 -6.84 6.16
N LEU A 165 13.34 -6.00 7.17
CA LEU A 165 13.02 -4.59 6.99
C LEU A 165 14.20 -3.84 6.36
N PRO A 166 13.93 -2.79 5.57
CA PRO A 166 14.97 -1.88 5.09
C PRO A 166 15.75 -1.24 6.24
N LYS A 167 16.96 -0.77 5.96
CA LYS A 167 17.71 0.04 6.93
C LYS A 167 16.90 1.27 7.32
N GLU A 168 17.07 1.73 8.55
CA GLU A 168 16.41 2.92 9.11
C GLU A 168 14.88 2.84 9.24
N THR A 169 14.30 1.65 9.04
CA THR A 169 12.87 1.43 9.27
C THR A 169 12.58 1.38 10.77
N LYS A 170 11.50 2.04 11.18
CA LYS A 170 10.96 1.93 12.54
C LYS A 170 9.74 1.03 12.58
N VAL A 171 9.75 0.06 13.48
CA VAL A 171 8.57 -0.72 13.83
C VAL A 171 7.80 0.05 14.90
N LEU A 172 6.50 0.20 14.75
CA LEU A 172 5.66 1.01 15.63
C LEU A 172 4.74 0.17 16.53
N ALA A 173 4.52 -1.10 16.16
CA ALA A 173 3.68 -2.04 16.91
C ALA A 173 4.20 -3.46 16.80
#